data_0b4e9714d51c0db211893a209d418b98
#
_entry.id   0b4e9714d51c0db211893a209d418b98
#
_cell.length_a   1.000
_cell.length_b   1.000
_cell.length_c   1.000
_cell.angle_alpha   90.00
_cell.angle_beta   90.00
_cell.angle_gamma   90.00
#
_symmetry.space_group_name_H-M   'P 1'
#
loop_
_entity.id
_entity.type
_entity.pdbx_description
1 polymer ?
#
loop_
_entity_poly.entity_id
_entity_poly.type
_entity_poly.pdbx_seq_one_letter_code
_entity_poly.pdbx_strand_id
1 'polypeptide(L)'
;ITGRNTHYTAKQRRITMEYLSAHNIDIAALLSTSHHPKAGAVVLFSGETRDSSHGKEVSYLEYEAQATMANKMIADILQQATERWKLNIAVAVHRTGKVAVSETAVVIITACPHRSEAYAANRFIIDKIKHEVPIWKCEYFTDGSKEWGGNCNCKAITGDANKHVYEFDIPGGDK
;
A
#
# COMPACT_ATOMS: atom_id res chain seq x y z
N ILE A 1 -32.79 5.95 -46.39
CA ILE A 1 -32.76 6.53 -45.06
C ILE A 1 -31.53 5.91 -44.37
N THR A 2 -30.46 6.71 -44.30
CA THR A 2 -29.10 6.34 -43.96
C THR A 2 -28.88 6.45 -42.45
N GLY A 3 -28.62 5.32 -41.79
CA GLY A 3 -28.13 5.27 -40.42
C GLY A 3 -26.61 5.43 -40.38
N ARG A 4 -26.15 6.50 -39.77
CA ARG A 4 -24.71 6.71 -39.53
C ARG A 4 -24.26 5.90 -38.31
N ASN A 5 -23.44 4.88 -38.56
CA ASN A 5 -22.68 4.21 -37.53
C ASN A 5 -21.54 5.14 -37.07
N THR A 6 -21.67 5.73 -35.88
CA THR A 6 -20.58 6.40 -35.21
C THR A 6 -19.76 5.35 -34.43
N HIS A 7 -18.64 4.93 -35.02
CA HIS A 7 -17.64 4.18 -34.31
C HIS A 7 -17.01 5.08 -33.21
N TYR A 8 -17.42 4.88 -31.99
CA TYR A 8 -16.75 5.44 -30.82
C TYR A 8 -15.49 4.61 -30.56
N THR A 9 -14.38 5.04 -31.14
CA THR A 9 -13.05 4.50 -30.75
C THR A 9 -12.71 5.05 -29.38
N ALA A 10 -12.93 4.23 -28.35
CA ALA A 10 -12.45 4.48 -27.00
C ALA A 10 -10.91 4.46 -27.03
N LYS A 11 -10.32 5.64 -27.21
CA LYS A 11 -8.89 5.86 -27.03
C LYS A 11 -8.62 5.64 -25.54
N GLN A 12 -8.17 4.42 -25.20
CA GLN A 12 -7.80 4.00 -23.87
C GLN A 12 -6.65 4.91 -23.41
N ARG A 13 -6.97 6.02 -22.75
CA ARG A 13 -6.01 6.79 -21.99
C ARG A 13 -5.50 5.83 -20.91
N ARG A 14 -4.27 5.38 -21.05
CA ARG A 14 -3.51 4.84 -19.91
C ARG A 14 -3.46 5.98 -18.89
N ILE A 15 -4.37 5.95 -17.94
CA ILE A 15 -4.23 6.71 -16.70
C ILE A 15 -3.06 6.02 -16.02
N THR A 16 -1.88 6.61 -16.09
CA THR A 16 -0.76 6.23 -15.20
C THR A 16 -1.27 6.53 -13.80
N MET A 17 -1.74 5.50 -13.11
CA MET A 17 -2.08 5.64 -11.69
C MET A 17 -0.79 5.97 -10.96
N GLU A 18 -0.71 7.18 -10.43
CA GLU A 18 0.38 7.55 -9.54
C GLU A 18 0.08 6.98 -8.16
N TYR A 19 0.94 6.06 -7.71
CA TYR A 19 0.85 5.46 -6.38
C TYR A 19 1.58 6.29 -5.31
N LEU A 20 2.26 7.35 -5.74
CA LEU A 20 2.94 8.32 -4.88
C LEU A 20 2.18 9.65 -4.85
N SER A 21 2.08 10.25 -3.67
CA SER A 21 1.43 11.54 -3.46
C SER A 21 2.28 12.46 -2.60
N ALA A 22 2.48 13.70 -3.04
CA ALA A 22 3.09 14.75 -2.23
C ALA A 22 2.07 15.41 -1.26
N HIS A 23 0.79 15.06 -1.38
CA HIS A 23 -0.30 15.63 -0.59
C HIS A 23 -0.87 14.61 0.40
N ASN A 24 -1.62 15.10 1.38
CA ASN A 24 -2.32 14.25 2.33
C ASN A 24 -3.24 13.27 1.59
N ILE A 25 -3.28 12.04 2.08
CA ILE A 25 -4.12 10.97 1.51
C ILE A 25 -5.55 11.15 2.03
N ASP A 26 -6.51 11.36 1.14
CA ASP A 26 -7.92 11.35 1.48
C ASP A 26 -8.42 9.90 1.60
N ILE A 27 -8.33 9.36 2.81
CA ILE A 27 -8.75 7.98 3.12
C ILE A 27 -10.24 7.79 2.84
N ALA A 28 -11.07 8.79 3.15
CA ALA A 28 -12.51 8.68 2.95
C ALA A 28 -12.86 8.57 1.46
N ALA A 29 -12.22 9.38 0.61
CA ALA A 29 -12.38 9.30 -0.82
C ALA A 29 -11.89 7.95 -1.38
N LEU A 30 -10.71 7.46 -0.96
CA LEU A 30 -10.19 6.15 -1.37
C LEU A 30 -11.14 5.03 -0.97
N LEU A 31 -11.62 5.03 0.27
CA LEU A 31 -12.52 4.00 0.78
C LEU A 31 -13.86 4.01 0.04
N SER A 32 -14.42 5.20 -0.24
CA SER A 32 -15.71 5.33 -0.95
C SER A 32 -15.69 4.71 -2.34
N THR A 33 -14.53 4.67 -3.00
CA THR A 33 -14.33 4.06 -4.33
C THR A 33 -13.87 2.60 -4.27
N SER A 34 -13.65 2.06 -3.07
CA SER A 34 -13.11 0.72 -2.85
C SER A 34 -14.18 -0.33 -2.50
N HIS A 35 -15.42 -0.11 -2.94
CA HIS A 35 -16.51 -1.07 -2.81
C HIS A 35 -16.77 -1.80 -4.13
N HIS A 36 -17.05 -3.10 -4.02
CA HIS A 36 -17.36 -3.93 -5.19
C HIS A 36 -18.49 -4.92 -4.86
N PRO A 37 -19.48 -5.12 -5.75
CA PRO A 37 -20.66 -5.93 -5.45
C PRO A 37 -20.36 -7.42 -5.19
N LYS A 38 -19.19 -7.90 -5.60
CA LYS A 38 -18.73 -9.28 -5.32
C LYS A 38 -17.82 -9.39 -4.11
N ALA A 39 -17.50 -8.28 -3.44
CA ALA A 39 -16.65 -8.28 -2.25
C ALA A 39 -17.50 -8.38 -0.99
N GLY A 40 -17.23 -9.38 -0.17
CA GLY A 40 -17.78 -9.52 1.17
C GLY A 40 -16.89 -8.93 2.26
N ALA A 41 -15.67 -8.54 1.91
CA ALA A 41 -14.70 -7.93 2.84
C ALA A 41 -13.92 -6.80 2.17
N VAL A 42 -13.77 -5.69 2.88
CA VAL A 42 -12.85 -4.59 2.55
C VAL A 42 -11.93 -4.41 3.75
N VAL A 43 -10.61 -4.46 3.51
CA VAL A 43 -9.59 -4.23 4.54
C VAL A 43 -8.80 -2.99 4.17
N LEU A 44 -8.73 -2.05 5.10
CA LEU A 44 -7.93 -0.85 5.00
C LEU A 44 -6.80 -0.92 6.03
N PHE A 45 -5.57 -0.69 5.59
CA PHE A 45 -4.40 -0.43 6.42
C PHE A 45 -3.99 1.02 6.22
N SER A 46 -3.81 1.75 7.33
CA SER A 46 -3.19 3.07 7.38
C SER A 46 -1.89 3.00 8.17
N GLY A 47 -0.78 3.35 7.53
CA GLY A 47 0.51 3.50 8.19
C GLY A 47 0.75 4.95 8.54
N GLU A 48 0.87 5.25 9.84
CA GLU A 48 0.93 6.61 10.37
C GLU A 48 2.29 6.93 11.00
N THR A 49 2.60 8.23 11.05
CA THR A 49 3.79 8.73 11.72
C THR A 49 3.56 8.76 13.23
N ARG A 50 4.40 8.03 13.97
CA ARG A 50 4.38 8.02 15.44
C ARG A 50 5.18 9.19 16.00
N ASP A 51 4.89 9.58 17.23
CA ASP A 51 5.57 10.63 17.99
C ASP A 51 6.94 10.20 18.55
N SER A 52 7.29 8.92 18.42
CA SER A 52 8.53 8.38 19.02
C SER A 52 9.16 7.30 18.14
N SER A 53 10.50 7.28 18.12
CA SER A 53 11.33 6.27 17.47
C SER A 53 12.64 6.12 18.22
N HIS A 54 13.03 4.85 18.53
CA HIS A 54 14.30 4.53 19.22
C HIS A 54 14.54 5.32 20.52
N GLY A 55 13.46 5.62 21.27
CA GLY A 55 13.55 6.35 22.53
C GLY A 55 13.70 7.86 22.38
N LYS A 56 13.62 8.39 21.15
CA LYS A 56 13.62 9.82 20.84
C LYS A 56 12.24 10.29 20.40
N GLU A 57 11.92 11.53 20.68
CA GLU A 57 10.70 12.19 20.22
C GLU A 57 10.83 12.62 18.77
N VAL A 58 9.88 12.20 17.93
CA VAL A 58 9.82 12.48 16.48
C VAL A 58 9.05 13.78 16.24
N SER A 59 9.65 14.69 15.49
CA SER A 59 9.00 15.91 15.02
C SER A 59 8.18 15.66 13.75
N TYR A 60 8.76 14.98 12.78
CA TYR A 60 8.11 14.56 11.53
C TYR A 60 8.98 13.53 10.80
N LEU A 61 8.40 12.88 9.81
CA LEU A 61 9.13 12.06 8.84
C LEU A 61 9.22 12.77 7.50
N GLU A 62 10.24 12.46 6.73
CA GLU A 62 10.37 12.87 5.33
C GLU A 62 10.63 11.64 4.48
N TYR A 63 9.84 11.49 3.41
CA TYR A 63 9.95 10.37 2.49
C TYR A 63 10.48 10.83 1.14
N GLU A 64 11.53 10.16 0.67
CA GLU A 64 12.06 10.29 -0.69
C GLU A 64 11.77 9.02 -1.48
N ALA A 65 11.57 9.13 -2.79
CA ALA A 65 11.29 7.98 -3.64
C ALA A 65 11.92 8.15 -5.03
N GLN A 66 12.38 7.04 -5.60
CA GLN A 66 12.65 6.97 -7.04
C GLN A 66 11.31 6.73 -7.76
N ALA A 67 10.62 7.82 -8.11
CA ALA A 67 9.21 7.82 -8.50
C ALA A 67 8.87 6.85 -9.63
N THR A 68 9.65 6.81 -10.71
CA THR A 68 9.39 5.92 -11.86
C THR A 68 9.44 4.46 -11.46
N MET A 69 10.47 4.06 -10.74
CA MET A 69 10.65 2.67 -10.30
C MET A 69 9.64 2.32 -9.22
N ALA A 70 9.41 3.20 -8.25
CA ALA A 70 8.45 2.98 -7.17
C ALA A 70 7.03 2.75 -7.71
N ASN A 71 6.55 3.61 -8.62
CA ASN A 71 5.24 3.44 -9.24
C ASN A 71 5.12 2.11 -10.01
N LYS A 72 6.16 1.73 -10.75
CA LYS A 72 6.17 0.44 -11.46
C LYS A 72 6.11 -0.73 -10.49
N MET A 73 6.96 -0.73 -9.46
CA MET A 73 7.00 -1.83 -8.49
C MET A 73 5.72 -1.95 -7.68
N ILE A 74 5.10 -0.83 -7.29
CA ILE A 74 3.80 -0.86 -6.62
C ILE A 74 2.72 -1.46 -7.53
N ALA A 75 2.68 -1.08 -8.81
CA ALA A 75 1.77 -1.67 -9.79
C ALA A 75 1.94 -3.19 -9.89
N ASP A 76 3.19 -3.65 -10.00
CA ASP A 76 3.51 -5.08 -10.10
C ASP A 76 3.11 -5.85 -8.81
N ILE A 77 3.31 -5.25 -7.62
CA ILE A 77 2.90 -5.82 -6.33
C ILE A 77 1.37 -5.96 -6.25
N LEU A 78 0.64 -4.91 -6.64
CA LEU A 78 -0.83 -4.94 -6.66
C LEU A 78 -1.37 -5.99 -7.62
N GLN A 79 -0.76 -6.13 -8.79
CA GLN A 79 -1.10 -7.17 -9.76
C GLN A 79 -0.87 -8.56 -9.17
N GLN A 80 0.31 -8.84 -8.60
CA GLN A 80 0.63 -10.12 -7.95
C GLN A 80 -0.38 -10.47 -6.86
N ALA A 81 -0.72 -9.50 -5.99
CA ALA A 81 -1.73 -9.69 -4.96
C ALA A 81 -3.10 -10.00 -5.55
N THR A 82 -3.51 -9.26 -6.58
CA THR A 82 -4.81 -9.46 -7.25
C THR A 82 -4.92 -10.84 -7.87
N GLU A 83 -3.87 -11.32 -8.54
CA GLU A 83 -3.84 -12.64 -9.17
C GLU A 83 -3.87 -13.76 -8.12
N ARG A 84 -3.09 -13.59 -7.03
CA ARG A 84 -2.95 -14.61 -5.98
C ARG A 84 -4.22 -14.80 -5.16
N TRP A 85 -4.87 -13.73 -4.74
CA TRP A 85 -6.04 -13.78 -3.86
C TRP A 85 -7.36 -13.42 -4.54
N LYS A 86 -7.35 -13.29 -5.89
CA LYS A 86 -8.55 -12.96 -6.69
C LYS A 86 -9.25 -11.70 -6.17
N LEU A 87 -8.46 -10.67 -5.91
CA LEU A 87 -9.00 -9.40 -5.41
C LEU A 87 -9.93 -8.75 -6.43
N ASN A 88 -11.03 -8.20 -5.94
CA ASN A 88 -11.90 -7.33 -6.71
C ASN A 88 -11.33 -5.92 -6.80
N ILE A 89 -10.65 -5.48 -5.73
CA ILE A 89 -10.00 -4.16 -5.63
C ILE A 89 -8.67 -4.33 -4.88
N ALA A 90 -7.65 -3.67 -5.38
CA ALA A 90 -6.36 -3.48 -4.73
C ALA A 90 -5.89 -2.04 -4.96
N VAL A 91 -5.72 -1.29 -3.89
CA VAL A 91 -5.29 0.11 -3.91
C VAL A 91 -4.08 0.27 -2.98
N ALA A 92 -3.10 1.04 -3.41
CA ALA A 92 -1.98 1.49 -2.59
C ALA A 92 -1.67 2.95 -2.92
N VAL A 93 -1.46 3.78 -1.91
CA VAL A 93 -0.96 5.15 -2.04
C VAL A 93 0.07 5.39 -0.97
N HIS A 94 1.26 5.88 -1.34
CA HIS A 94 2.31 6.26 -0.41
C HIS A 94 2.64 7.75 -0.55
N ARG A 95 2.83 8.45 0.57
CA ARG A 95 3.26 9.86 0.55
C ARG A 95 4.75 9.97 0.29
N THR A 96 5.11 11.08 -0.35
CA THR A 96 6.48 11.62 -0.44
C THR A 96 6.54 12.97 0.24
N GLY A 97 7.76 13.43 0.58
CA GLY A 97 7.97 14.67 1.32
C GLY A 97 7.63 14.54 2.80
N LYS A 98 7.31 15.66 3.42
CA LYS A 98 7.08 15.78 4.87
C LYS A 98 5.74 15.18 5.29
N VAL A 99 5.78 14.36 6.35
CA VAL A 99 4.61 13.74 7.00
C VAL A 99 4.69 14.00 8.49
N ALA A 100 3.76 14.77 9.03
CA ALA A 100 3.76 15.13 10.45
C ALA A 100 3.31 13.95 11.33
N VAL A 101 3.56 14.05 12.62
CA VAL A 101 3.06 13.09 13.62
C VAL A 101 1.55 12.96 13.51
N SER A 102 1.04 11.74 13.61
CA SER A 102 -0.38 11.36 13.43
C SER A 102 -0.93 11.56 12.00
N GLU A 103 -0.09 11.92 11.02
CA GLU A 103 -0.49 11.90 9.63
C GLU A 103 -0.23 10.55 8.98
N THR A 104 -1.08 10.21 8.02
CA THR A 104 -0.97 8.98 7.22
C THR A 104 0.14 9.09 6.19
N ALA A 105 1.06 8.14 6.22
CA ALA A 105 2.15 8.02 5.25
C ALA A 105 1.83 7.05 4.09
N VAL A 106 1.06 6.01 4.36
CA VAL A 106 0.70 4.99 3.36
C VAL A 106 -0.69 4.43 3.65
N VAL A 107 -1.46 4.18 2.59
CA VAL A 107 -2.75 3.49 2.66
C VAL A 107 -2.74 2.31 1.72
N ILE A 108 -3.25 1.16 2.20
CA ILE A 108 -3.53 -0.03 1.40
C ILE A 108 -4.99 -0.40 1.58
N ILE A 109 -5.72 -0.61 0.49
CA ILE A 109 -7.09 -1.14 0.54
C ILE A 109 -7.17 -2.37 -0.34
N THR A 110 -7.72 -3.44 0.22
CA THR A 110 -8.00 -4.68 -0.50
C THR A 110 -9.46 -5.07 -0.32
N ALA A 111 -10.13 -5.49 -1.41
CA ALA A 111 -11.49 -5.98 -1.36
C ALA A 111 -11.61 -7.30 -2.13
N CYS A 112 -12.23 -8.29 -1.52
CA CYS A 112 -12.50 -9.60 -2.11
C CYS A 112 -13.66 -10.32 -1.40
N PRO A 113 -14.11 -11.51 -1.89
CA PRO A 113 -15.27 -12.21 -1.33
C PRO A 113 -15.15 -12.54 0.16
N HIS A 114 -13.95 -12.90 0.65
CA HIS A 114 -13.78 -13.36 2.02
C HIS A 114 -12.67 -12.60 2.76
N ARG A 115 -12.85 -12.42 4.08
CA ARG A 115 -11.94 -11.64 4.93
C ARG A 115 -10.52 -12.20 5.04
N SER A 116 -10.34 -13.52 5.03
CA SER A 116 -9.03 -14.17 5.14
C SER A 116 -8.09 -13.73 4.02
N GLU A 117 -8.57 -13.76 2.79
CA GLU A 117 -7.82 -13.36 1.60
C GLU A 117 -7.59 -11.85 1.58
N ALA A 118 -8.59 -11.06 2.02
CA ALA A 118 -8.45 -9.61 2.10
C ALA A 118 -7.34 -9.19 3.07
N TYR A 119 -7.28 -9.80 4.26
CA TYR A 119 -6.21 -9.52 5.23
C TYR A 119 -4.84 -10.02 4.74
N ALA A 120 -4.79 -11.24 4.19
CA ALA A 120 -3.55 -11.81 3.67
C ALA A 120 -2.95 -10.96 2.55
N ALA A 121 -3.77 -10.53 1.60
CA ALA A 121 -3.37 -9.67 0.50
C ALA A 121 -2.94 -8.28 0.98
N ASN A 122 -3.68 -7.68 1.91
CA ASN A 122 -3.38 -6.37 2.46
C ASN A 122 -1.99 -6.37 3.12
N ARG A 123 -1.73 -7.37 3.98
CA ARG A 123 -0.42 -7.55 4.62
C ARG A 123 0.68 -7.79 3.60
N PHE A 124 0.48 -8.66 2.63
CA PHE A 124 1.46 -8.91 1.57
C PHE A 124 1.86 -7.62 0.84
N ILE A 125 0.87 -6.79 0.47
CA ILE A 125 1.13 -5.54 -0.26
C ILE A 125 1.98 -4.60 0.58
N ILE A 126 1.61 -4.35 1.86
CA ILE A 126 2.37 -3.42 2.70
C ILE A 126 3.77 -3.93 3.01
N ASP A 127 3.93 -5.23 3.29
CA ASP A 127 5.22 -5.84 3.56
C ASP A 127 6.15 -5.71 2.33
N LYS A 128 5.64 -6.01 1.14
CA LYS A 128 6.37 -5.85 -0.12
C LYS A 128 6.77 -4.39 -0.39
N ILE A 129 5.85 -3.45 -0.24
CA ILE A 129 6.14 -2.02 -0.42
C ILE A 129 7.25 -1.58 0.54
N LYS A 130 7.18 -1.98 1.81
CA LYS A 130 8.16 -1.62 2.82
C LYS A 130 9.55 -2.22 2.61
N HIS A 131 9.65 -3.39 1.96
CA HIS A 131 10.93 -4.09 1.77
C HIS A 131 11.55 -3.86 0.41
N GLU A 132 10.76 -3.74 -0.64
CA GLU A 132 11.26 -3.84 -2.01
C GLU A 132 11.20 -2.50 -2.77
N VAL A 133 10.21 -1.65 -2.47
CA VAL A 133 10.01 -0.40 -3.22
C VAL A 133 11.03 0.66 -2.79
N PRO A 134 11.68 1.36 -3.74
CA PRO A 134 12.68 2.39 -3.44
C PRO A 134 12.02 3.68 -2.92
N ILE A 135 11.59 3.61 -1.66
CA ILE A 135 11.06 4.71 -0.84
C ILE A 135 11.88 4.74 0.43
N TRP A 136 12.56 5.85 0.69
CA TRP A 136 13.42 6.03 1.86
C TRP A 136 12.77 6.99 2.85
N LYS A 137 13.03 6.76 4.13
CA LYS A 137 12.47 7.52 5.24
C LYS A 137 13.59 8.20 6.02
N CYS A 138 13.50 9.51 6.23
CA CYS A 138 14.31 10.25 7.18
C CYS A 138 13.45 10.64 8.39
N GLU A 139 13.90 10.31 9.59
CA GLU A 139 13.28 10.71 10.84
C GLU A 139 13.90 11.99 11.34
N TYR A 140 13.11 13.02 11.62
CA TYR A 140 13.53 14.28 12.21
C TYR A 140 13.04 14.34 13.65
N PHE A 141 13.98 14.52 14.59
CA PHE A 141 13.68 14.52 16.02
C PHE A 141 13.56 15.94 16.56
N THR A 142 12.86 16.07 17.71
CA THR A 142 12.65 17.36 18.39
C THR A 142 13.95 17.95 18.94
N ASP A 143 14.99 17.13 19.17
CA ASP A 143 16.34 17.57 19.57
C ASP A 143 17.16 18.17 18.42
N GLY A 144 16.59 18.28 17.20
CA GLY A 144 17.25 18.78 16.00
C GLY A 144 18.09 17.75 15.25
N SER A 145 18.23 16.53 15.78
CA SER A 145 18.92 15.44 15.08
C SER A 145 18.01 14.83 14.00
N LYS A 146 18.63 14.15 13.02
CA LYS A 146 17.91 13.38 12.02
C LYS A 146 18.60 12.07 11.71
N GLU A 147 17.84 11.08 11.30
CA GLU A 147 18.35 9.75 10.97
C GLU A 147 17.63 9.18 9.75
N TRP A 148 18.42 8.71 8.79
CA TRP A 148 17.89 7.95 7.67
C TRP A 148 17.62 6.52 8.11
N GLY A 149 16.36 6.10 8.04
CA GLY A 149 15.95 4.71 8.23
C GLY A 149 15.95 3.96 6.91
N GLY A 150 16.47 2.71 6.92
CA GLY A 150 16.20 1.77 5.83
C GLY A 150 14.70 1.46 5.78
N ASN A 151 14.23 0.93 4.65
CA ASN A 151 12.82 0.68 4.37
C ASN A 151 12.10 -0.21 5.40
N CYS A 152 12.81 -0.96 6.21
CA CYS A 152 12.25 -1.67 7.35
C CYS A 152 13.34 -2.02 8.38
N ASN A 153 13.13 -1.60 9.63
CA ASN A 153 13.78 -2.21 10.80
C ASN A 153 13.06 -3.51 11.23
N CYS A 154 12.34 -4.15 10.33
CA CYS A 154 11.93 -5.50 10.54
C CYS A 154 13.21 -6.31 10.59
N LYS A 155 13.65 -6.70 11.81
CA LYS A 155 14.63 -7.77 11.95
C LYS A 155 14.16 -8.86 11.00
N ALA A 156 14.93 -9.14 9.96
CA ALA A 156 14.71 -10.31 9.17
C ALA A 156 14.57 -11.44 10.19
N ILE A 157 13.39 -12.03 10.28
CA ILE A 157 13.26 -13.30 10.97
C ILE A 157 14.17 -14.18 10.13
N THR A 158 15.35 -14.43 10.67
CA THR A 158 16.43 -15.19 10.03
C THR A 158 15.90 -16.61 9.82
N GLY A 159 15.37 -16.83 8.65
CA GLY A 159 14.81 -18.07 8.17
C GLY A 159 14.44 -17.88 6.72
N ASP A 160 15.31 -18.34 5.85
CA ASP A 160 15.11 -18.59 4.41
C ASP A 160 14.18 -17.58 3.69
N ALA A 161 14.77 -16.68 2.91
CA ALA A 161 14.08 -15.61 2.17
C ALA A 161 12.95 -16.10 1.23
N ASN A 162 12.71 -17.40 1.14
CA ASN A 162 11.65 -18.07 0.37
C ASN A 162 10.53 -18.66 1.24
N LYS A 163 10.56 -18.51 2.56
CA LYS A 163 9.52 -18.99 3.49
C LYS A 163 8.90 -17.86 4.29
N HIS A 164 8.40 -16.81 3.64
CA HIS A 164 7.26 -16.12 4.22
C HIS A 164 6.03 -17.00 3.96
N VAL A 165 5.93 -18.04 4.76
CA VAL A 165 4.71 -18.83 4.86
C VAL A 165 3.71 -17.93 5.55
N TYR A 166 2.82 -17.31 4.77
CA TYR A 166 1.58 -16.75 5.27
C TYR A 166 0.64 -17.92 5.56
N GLU A 167 1.10 -18.87 6.39
CA GLU A 167 0.25 -19.87 7.01
C GLU A 167 -0.52 -19.18 8.13
N PHE A 168 -1.72 -18.76 7.82
CA PHE A 168 -2.73 -18.63 8.85
C PHE A 168 -3.13 -20.05 9.20
N ASP A 169 -2.66 -20.55 10.35
CA ASP A 169 -3.33 -21.63 11.03
C ASP A 169 -4.78 -21.19 11.27
N ILE A 170 -5.69 -21.72 10.46
CA ILE A 170 -7.12 -21.60 10.72
C ILE A 170 -7.41 -22.68 11.76
N PRO A 171 -7.63 -22.34 13.04
CA PRO A 171 -8.09 -23.34 14.00
C PRO A 171 -9.52 -23.70 13.63
N GLY A 172 -9.75 -24.94 13.21
CA GLY A 172 -11.09 -25.53 13.16
C GLY A 172 -11.79 -25.39 11.81
N GLY A 173 -11.29 -26.07 10.79
CA GLY A 173 -12.13 -26.60 9.72
C GLY A 173 -12.66 -27.97 10.15
N ASP A 174 -13.70 -27.98 10.95
CA ASP A 174 -14.43 -29.23 11.20
C ASP A 174 -15.24 -29.61 9.96
N LYS A 175 -15.19 -30.89 9.68
CA LYS A 175 -15.73 -31.75 8.63
C LYS A 175 -17.13 -31.44 8.15
#